data_64291fb3e1b8ef524322a677c83ea62d
#
_entry.id   64291fb3e1b8ef524322a677c83ea62d
#
_cell.length_a   1.000
_cell.length_b   1.000
_cell.length_c   1.000
_cell.angle_alpha   90.00
_cell.angle_beta   90.00
_cell.angle_gamma   90.00
#
_symmetry.space_group_name_H-M   'P 1'
#
loop_
_entity.id
_entity.type
_entity.pdbx_description
1 polymer ?
#
loop_
_entity_poly.entity_id
_entity_poly.type
_entity_poly.pdbx_seq_one_letter_code
_entity_poly.pdbx_strand_id
1 'polypeptide(L)'
;MLHPQVRNLLDLMEKSGLPPVHTLSPVDARALYRDRRGFTQPAPPPVSMVRDLQAHGPHGAIPLRLYRSAGAKDGALLPVLVYFHGGGFVIGDL
;
A
#
# COMPACT_ATOMS: atom_id res chain seq x y z
N MET A 1 2.84 15.75 22.39
CA MET A 1 4.01 14.85 22.58
C MET A 1 3.81 13.64 21.66
N LEU A 2 4.84 13.21 20.93
CA LEU A 2 4.73 12.03 20.04
C LEU A 2 4.82 10.73 20.87
N HIS A 3 4.05 9.73 20.47
CA HIS A 3 4.18 8.38 21.05
C HIS A 3 5.62 7.85 20.83
N PRO A 4 6.24 7.16 21.81
CA PRO A 4 7.62 6.67 21.67
C PRO A 4 7.90 5.85 20.42
N GLN A 5 6.97 4.99 20.01
CA GLN A 5 7.11 4.19 18.78
C GLN A 5 7.17 5.07 17.51
N VAL A 6 6.41 6.16 17.48
CA VAL A 6 6.45 7.12 16.36
C VAL A 6 7.78 7.86 16.36
N ARG A 7 8.28 8.27 17.52
CA ARG A 7 9.60 8.89 17.64
C ARG A 7 10.69 7.96 17.11
N ASN A 8 10.70 6.71 17.55
CA ASN A 8 11.66 5.70 17.08
C ASN A 8 11.62 5.52 15.57
N LEU A 9 10.43 5.50 14.96
CA LEU A 9 10.29 5.40 13.50
C LEU A 9 10.90 6.61 12.79
N LEU A 10 10.63 7.82 13.27
CA LEU A 10 11.19 9.05 12.70
C LEU A 10 12.72 9.07 12.83
N ASP A 11 13.25 8.68 13.97
CA ASP A 11 14.70 8.60 14.21
C ASP A 11 15.37 7.57 13.27
N LEU A 12 14.70 6.43 12.99
CA LEU A 12 15.17 5.45 12.02
C LEU A 12 15.14 6.00 10.59
N MET A 13 14.10 6.73 10.23
CA MET A 13 14.00 7.38 8.93
C MET A 13 15.11 8.42 8.73
N GLU A 14 15.38 9.24 9.74
CA GLU A 14 16.45 10.23 9.71
C GLU A 14 17.84 9.57 9.58
N LYS A 15 18.11 8.54 10.40
CA LYS A 15 19.37 7.76 10.35
C LYS A 15 19.58 6.99 9.06
N SER A 16 18.52 6.71 8.31
CA SER A 16 18.63 5.99 7.03
C SER A 16 19.40 6.76 5.96
N GLY A 17 19.56 8.09 6.13
CA GLY A 17 20.23 8.95 5.16
C GLY A 17 19.52 9.07 3.80
N LEU A 18 18.31 8.52 3.68
CA LEU A 18 17.55 8.57 2.45
C LEU A 18 16.93 9.95 2.24
N PRO A 19 16.84 10.43 1.01
CA PRO A 19 16.30 11.76 0.74
C PRO A 19 14.82 11.85 1.15
N PRO A 20 14.36 13.01 1.63
CA PRO A 20 12.94 13.24 1.89
C PRO A 20 12.12 13.09 0.62
N VAL A 21 10.96 12.42 0.69
CA VAL A 21 10.12 12.09 -0.48
C VAL A 21 9.74 13.34 -1.28
N HIS A 22 9.51 14.48 -0.62
CA HIS A 22 9.11 15.73 -1.27
C HIS A 22 10.23 16.38 -2.12
N THR A 23 11.47 15.89 -2.01
CA THR A 23 12.61 16.36 -2.82
C THR A 23 12.83 15.52 -4.07
N LEU A 24 12.08 14.44 -4.23
CA LEU A 24 12.24 13.47 -5.31
C LEU A 24 11.30 13.75 -6.48
N SER A 25 11.69 13.28 -7.66
CA SER A 25 10.75 13.17 -8.77
C SER A 25 9.61 12.20 -8.44
N PRO A 26 8.43 12.28 -9.05
CA PRO A 26 7.36 11.31 -8.83
C PRO A 26 7.79 9.86 -9.10
N VAL A 27 8.66 9.64 -10.07
CA VAL A 27 9.19 8.31 -10.42
C VAL A 27 10.07 7.77 -9.29
N ASP A 28 11.01 8.58 -8.81
CA ASP A 28 11.91 8.20 -7.74
C ASP A 28 11.19 8.03 -6.41
N ALA A 29 10.20 8.89 -6.13
CA ALA A 29 9.36 8.76 -4.94
C ALA A 29 8.59 7.44 -4.92
N ARG A 30 8.05 6.99 -6.05
CA ARG A 30 7.38 5.68 -6.18
C ARG A 30 8.34 4.52 -5.99
N ALA A 31 9.53 4.60 -6.58
CA ALA A 31 10.57 3.57 -6.39
C ALA A 31 10.95 3.46 -4.91
N LEU A 32 11.31 4.57 -4.29
CA LEU A 32 11.67 4.62 -2.88
C LEU A 32 10.56 4.11 -1.95
N TYR A 33 9.31 4.45 -2.24
CA TYR A 33 8.16 3.97 -1.47
C TYR A 33 8.03 2.45 -1.54
N ARG A 34 8.16 1.83 -2.73
CA ARG A 34 8.12 0.38 -2.88
C ARG A 34 9.25 -0.32 -2.14
N ASP A 35 10.46 0.22 -2.22
CA ASP A 35 11.63 -0.37 -1.58
C ASP A 35 11.53 -0.34 -0.04
N ARG A 36 10.86 0.67 0.50
CA ARG A 36 10.74 0.87 1.96
C ARG A 36 9.58 0.13 2.61
N ARG A 37 8.53 -0.20 1.90
CA ARG A 37 7.32 -0.74 2.52
C ARG A 37 7.55 -2.00 3.34
N GLY A 38 8.51 -2.85 2.95
CA GLY A 38 8.88 -4.06 3.69
C GLY A 38 9.43 -3.82 5.10
N PHE A 39 9.94 -2.63 5.40
CA PHE A 39 10.48 -2.29 6.73
C PHE A 39 9.41 -1.85 7.73
N THR A 40 8.28 -1.38 7.26
CA THR A 40 7.24 -0.77 8.10
C THR A 40 5.95 -1.56 8.14
N GLN A 41 5.82 -2.56 7.30
CA GLN A 41 4.61 -3.38 7.21
C GLN A 41 4.80 -4.72 7.92
N PRO A 42 3.84 -5.15 8.74
CA PRO A 42 3.84 -6.50 9.27
C PRO A 42 3.60 -7.53 8.15
N ALA A 43 3.90 -8.79 8.44
CA ALA A 43 3.55 -9.87 7.52
C ALA A 43 2.04 -9.83 7.21
N PRO A 44 1.65 -9.91 5.93
CA PRO A 44 0.25 -9.87 5.56
C PRO A 44 -0.50 -11.08 6.13
N PRO A 45 -1.73 -10.91 6.64
CA PRO A 45 -2.54 -12.04 7.07
C PRO A 45 -2.89 -12.95 5.88
N PRO A 46 -3.12 -14.24 6.11
CA PRO A 46 -3.53 -15.15 5.05
C PRO A 46 -4.92 -14.77 4.53
N VAL A 47 -5.09 -14.87 3.22
CA VAL A 47 -6.37 -14.70 2.52
C VAL A 47 -6.63 -15.91 1.65
N SER A 48 -7.91 -16.21 1.36
CA SER A 48 -8.26 -17.39 0.54
C SER A 48 -8.03 -17.16 -0.94
N MET A 49 -8.09 -15.91 -1.41
CA MET A 49 -7.89 -15.57 -2.82
C MET A 49 -7.33 -14.15 -2.96
N VAL A 50 -6.40 -14.00 -3.90
CA VAL A 50 -5.96 -12.72 -4.45
C VAL A 50 -6.12 -12.79 -5.96
N ARG A 51 -6.77 -11.80 -6.57
CA ARG A 51 -6.97 -11.76 -8.01
C ARG A 51 -6.84 -10.33 -8.53
N ASP A 52 -5.96 -10.14 -9.50
CA ASP A 52 -5.80 -8.88 -10.20
C ASP A 52 -6.86 -8.72 -11.28
N LEU A 53 -7.45 -7.55 -11.34
CA LEU A 53 -8.53 -7.16 -12.23
C LEU A 53 -8.20 -5.81 -12.85
N GLN A 54 -8.99 -5.44 -13.87
CA GLN A 54 -8.92 -4.11 -14.46
C GLN A 54 -10.33 -3.52 -14.57
N ALA A 55 -10.47 -2.27 -14.18
CA ALA A 55 -11.67 -1.48 -14.47
C ALA A 55 -11.40 -0.53 -15.65
N HIS A 56 -12.46 -0.18 -16.37
CA HIS A 56 -12.38 0.85 -17.39
C HIS A 56 -12.32 2.23 -16.73
N GLY A 57 -11.30 3.01 -17.06
CA GLY A 57 -11.14 4.38 -16.62
C GLY A 57 -11.15 5.37 -17.79
N PRO A 58 -11.34 6.66 -17.54
CA PRO A 58 -11.40 7.69 -18.58
C PRO A 58 -10.08 7.88 -19.34
N HIS A 59 -8.96 7.46 -18.74
CA HIS A 59 -7.62 7.57 -19.33
C HIS A 59 -6.92 6.22 -19.51
N GLY A 60 -7.67 5.13 -19.50
CA GLY A 60 -7.16 3.77 -19.65
C GLY A 60 -7.59 2.83 -18.54
N ALA A 61 -7.05 1.62 -18.56
CA ALA A 61 -7.37 0.61 -17.57
C ALA A 61 -6.83 0.98 -16.19
N ILE A 62 -7.66 0.80 -15.16
CA ILE A 62 -7.31 1.01 -13.77
C ILE A 62 -7.06 -0.37 -13.15
N PRO A 63 -5.84 -0.66 -12.68
CA PRO A 63 -5.55 -1.92 -12.02
C PRO A 63 -6.25 -2.00 -10.66
N LEU A 64 -6.84 -3.15 -10.37
CA LEU A 64 -7.52 -3.45 -9.13
C LEU A 64 -7.00 -4.77 -8.58
N ARG A 65 -7.03 -4.93 -7.27
CA ARG A 65 -6.74 -6.22 -6.61
C ARG A 65 -7.88 -6.60 -5.68
N LEU A 66 -8.45 -7.76 -5.95
CA LEU A 66 -9.51 -8.35 -5.15
C LEU A 66 -8.90 -9.34 -4.15
N TYR A 67 -9.30 -9.20 -2.89
CA TYR A 67 -8.98 -10.14 -1.83
C TYR A 67 -10.26 -10.81 -1.33
N ARG A 68 -10.19 -12.09 -1.01
CA ARG A 68 -11.25 -12.82 -0.33
C ARG A 68 -10.74 -13.29 1.02
N SER A 69 -11.51 -13.08 2.08
CA SER A 69 -11.10 -13.46 3.44
C SER A 69 -10.87 -14.96 3.59
N ALA A 70 -9.89 -15.33 4.41
CA ALA A 70 -9.67 -16.71 4.80
C ALA A 70 -10.94 -17.25 5.51
N GLY A 71 -11.29 -18.50 5.24
CA GLY A 71 -12.47 -19.15 5.83
C GLY A 71 -13.81 -18.81 5.16
N ALA A 72 -13.85 -17.94 4.15
CA ALA A 72 -15.04 -17.73 3.35
C ALA A 72 -15.38 -19.00 2.55
N LYS A 73 -16.61 -19.49 2.69
CA LYS A 73 -17.07 -20.67 1.93
C LYS A 73 -17.13 -20.32 0.43
N ASP A 74 -16.80 -21.29 -0.41
CA ASP A 74 -16.92 -21.14 -1.85
C ASP A 74 -18.38 -20.85 -2.24
N GLY A 75 -18.55 -19.90 -3.17
CA GLY A 75 -19.88 -19.47 -3.60
C GLY A 75 -20.65 -18.57 -2.61
N ALA A 76 -20.14 -18.34 -1.40
CA ALA A 76 -20.80 -17.47 -0.44
C ALA A 76 -20.83 -16.02 -0.94
N LEU A 77 -21.99 -15.37 -0.83
CA LEU A 77 -22.14 -13.93 -1.01
C LEU A 77 -21.57 -13.23 0.23
N LEU A 78 -20.63 -12.34 -0.01
CA LEU A 78 -19.97 -11.56 1.03
C LEU A 78 -20.18 -10.06 0.78
N PRO A 79 -20.22 -9.25 1.85
CA PRO A 79 -20.16 -7.80 1.67
C PRO A 79 -18.85 -7.40 0.99
N VAL A 80 -18.90 -6.35 0.18
CA VAL A 80 -17.74 -5.83 -0.55
C VAL A 80 -17.30 -4.52 0.07
N LEU A 81 -16.01 -4.43 0.41
CA LEU A 81 -15.35 -3.19 0.77
C LEU A 81 -14.52 -2.71 -0.43
N VAL A 82 -14.79 -1.52 -0.91
CA VAL A 82 -13.94 -0.87 -1.92
C VAL A 82 -13.01 0.10 -1.20
N TYR A 83 -11.71 -0.10 -1.36
CA TYR A 83 -10.68 0.70 -0.71
C TYR A 83 -9.85 1.47 -1.73
N PHE A 84 -9.68 2.76 -1.51
CA PHE A 84 -8.81 3.63 -2.28
C PHE A 84 -7.64 4.04 -1.39
N HIS A 85 -6.42 3.68 -1.78
CA HIS A 85 -5.24 4.03 -1.01
C HIS A 85 -4.95 5.54 -1.05
N GLY A 86 -4.37 6.06 0.03
CA GLY A 86 -3.79 7.40 0.06
C GLY A 86 -2.41 7.43 -0.62
N GLY A 87 -1.81 8.62 -0.74
CA GLY A 87 -0.46 8.75 -1.28
C GLY A 87 -0.20 10.08 -2.00
N GLY A 88 -1.06 11.08 -1.78
CA GLY A 88 -0.91 12.42 -2.35
C GLY A 88 -0.88 12.42 -3.88
N PHE A 89 -1.54 11.47 -4.53
CA PHE A 89 -1.55 11.23 -5.98
C PHE A 89 -0.16 10.92 -6.59
N VAL A 90 0.85 10.68 -5.75
CA VAL A 90 2.22 10.43 -6.19
C VAL A 90 2.66 9.00 -5.88
N ILE A 91 2.45 8.53 -4.65
CA ILE A 91 2.89 7.22 -4.18
C ILE A 91 1.69 6.32 -3.88
N GLY A 92 1.96 5.02 -3.77
CA GLY A 92 0.98 3.97 -3.54
C GLY A 92 0.78 3.14 -4.80
N ASP A 93 0.53 1.85 -4.59
CA ASP A 93 0.22 0.87 -5.63
C ASP A 93 -0.58 -0.31 -5.04
N LEU A 94 -0.82 -1.35 -5.82
CA LEU A 94 -1.47 -2.60 -5.39
C LEU A 94 -0.53 -3.50 -4.59
#